data_4ba55ec9b253cafb7a0447e002b8683b
#
_entry.id   4ba55ec9b253cafb7a0447e002b8683b
#
_cell.length_a   1.000
_cell.length_b   1.000
_cell.length_c   1.000
_cell.angle_alpha   90.00
_cell.angle_beta   90.00
_cell.angle_gamma   90.00
#
_symmetry.space_group_name_H-M   'P 1'
#
loop_
_entity.id
_entity.type
_entity.pdbx_description
1 polymer ?
#
loop_
_entity_poly.entity_id
_entity_poly.type
_entity_poly.pdbx_seq_one_letter_code
_entity_poly.pdbx_strand_id
1 'polypeptide(L)'
;LLIDNDFQFDKAYTSYLKRAVKTLSVVLDRMDQDWIPVEKSWRLNEKHYGQLQGLNKAETAAKYGEEQVLIWRRSYDIAPHALAEDDPRNPRFEARYNEVPDAELPRTESLKDTIERIMPYWKCVIFPNLKTADELLVVAHGNSLRGIIKHLKHISDDEIVHLNLPTAVPYVFEFDDELNLTKDYFLGDPEEICLLYTSDAADDLT
;
A
#
# COMPACT_ATOMS: atom_id res chain seq x y z
N LEU A 1 -5.44 2.00 -19.52
CA LEU A 1 -4.66 0.75 -19.42
C LEU A 1 -5.55 -0.44 -19.07
N LEU A 2 -6.29 -0.42 -17.94
CA LEU A 2 -7.13 -1.56 -17.53
C LEU A 2 -8.20 -1.87 -18.59
N ILE A 3 -8.93 -0.86 -19.05
CA ILE A 3 -9.95 -0.99 -20.11
C ILE A 3 -9.33 -1.50 -21.43
N ASP A 4 -8.20 -0.94 -21.83
CA ASP A 4 -7.52 -1.27 -23.08
C ASP A 4 -6.94 -2.71 -23.10
N ASN A 5 -6.88 -3.34 -21.93
CA ASN A 5 -6.43 -4.72 -21.74
C ASN A 5 -7.54 -5.65 -21.24
N ASP A 6 -8.80 -5.24 -21.41
CA ASP A 6 -10.02 -6.04 -21.16
C ASP A 6 -10.18 -6.58 -19.73
N PHE A 7 -9.61 -5.91 -18.70
CA PHE A 7 -9.79 -6.29 -17.30
C PHE A 7 -11.25 -6.14 -16.86
N GLN A 8 -11.74 -7.15 -16.11
CA GLN A 8 -13.09 -7.18 -15.54
C GLN A 8 -13.02 -7.75 -14.12
N PHE A 9 -13.15 -6.88 -13.12
CA PHE A 9 -12.99 -7.28 -11.73
C PHE A 9 -14.26 -7.85 -11.10
N ASP A 10 -14.12 -8.94 -10.35
CA ASP A 10 -15.21 -9.55 -9.57
C ASP A 10 -15.37 -8.89 -8.21
N LYS A 11 -14.28 -8.42 -7.63
CA LYS A 11 -14.26 -7.77 -6.32
C LYS A 11 -13.05 -6.84 -6.20
N ALA A 12 -13.21 -5.77 -5.45
CA ALA A 12 -12.14 -4.84 -5.14
C ALA A 12 -11.89 -4.70 -3.63
N TYR A 13 -10.64 -4.43 -3.28
CA TYR A 13 -10.17 -4.17 -1.92
C TYR A 13 -9.47 -2.82 -1.84
N THR A 14 -9.70 -2.08 -0.76
CA THR A 14 -9.00 -0.82 -0.53
C THR A 14 -8.80 -0.52 0.95
N SER A 15 -8.02 0.51 1.22
CA SER A 15 -7.77 0.99 2.59
C SER A 15 -8.90 1.88 3.12
N TYR A 16 -8.79 2.33 4.38
CA TYR A 16 -9.66 3.36 4.95
C TYR A 16 -9.23 4.78 4.55
N LEU A 17 -8.07 4.96 3.91
CA LEU A 17 -7.56 6.29 3.60
C LEU A 17 -8.22 6.85 2.34
N LYS A 18 -8.68 8.10 2.46
CA LYS A 18 -9.46 8.80 1.43
C LYS A 18 -8.85 8.73 0.03
N ARG A 19 -7.52 8.85 -0.10
CA ARG A 19 -6.85 8.84 -1.41
C ARG A 19 -7.02 7.50 -2.13
N ALA A 20 -6.85 6.36 -1.44
CA ALA A 20 -7.04 5.05 -2.05
C ALA A 20 -8.52 4.78 -2.38
N VAL A 21 -9.45 5.13 -1.47
CA VAL A 21 -10.90 5.02 -1.71
C VAL A 21 -11.31 5.82 -2.94
N LYS A 22 -10.80 7.06 -3.09
CA LYS A 22 -11.11 7.90 -4.27
C LYS A 22 -10.48 7.35 -5.55
N THR A 23 -9.23 6.87 -5.51
CA THR A 23 -8.61 6.23 -6.67
C THR A 23 -9.43 5.04 -7.13
N LEU A 24 -9.81 4.14 -6.21
CA LEU A 24 -10.67 3.00 -6.55
C LEU A 24 -12.01 3.44 -7.16
N SER A 25 -12.68 4.44 -6.55
CA SER A 25 -13.96 4.95 -7.07
C SER A 25 -13.82 5.48 -8.50
N VAL A 26 -12.76 6.23 -8.81
CA VAL A 26 -12.52 6.73 -10.17
C VAL A 26 -12.22 5.59 -11.15
N VAL A 27 -11.47 4.57 -10.72
CA VAL A 27 -11.19 3.41 -11.57
C VAL A 27 -12.47 2.66 -11.90
N LEU A 28 -13.30 2.34 -10.90
CA LEU A 28 -14.55 1.60 -11.11
C LEU A 28 -15.56 2.39 -11.95
N ASP A 29 -15.72 3.69 -11.70
CA ASP A 29 -16.56 4.58 -12.49
C ASP A 29 -16.13 4.59 -13.99
N ARG A 30 -14.84 4.67 -14.26
CA ARG A 30 -14.32 4.65 -15.63
C ARG A 30 -14.45 3.31 -16.33
N MET A 31 -14.50 2.22 -15.57
CA MET A 31 -14.66 0.86 -16.06
C MET A 31 -16.13 0.42 -16.13
N ASP A 32 -17.10 1.27 -15.71
CA ASP A 32 -18.52 0.92 -15.55
C ASP A 32 -18.72 -0.30 -14.63
N GLN A 33 -17.91 -0.37 -13.56
CA GLN A 33 -17.89 -1.47 -12.59
C GLN A 33 -18.18 -1.02 -11.15
N ASP A 34 -18.87 0.11 -10.93
CA ASP A 34 -19.25 0.59 -9.58
C ASP A 34 -20.11 -0.41 -8.80
N TRP A 35 -20.72 -1.34 -9.49
CA TRP A 35 -21.62 -2.35 -8.93
C TRP A 35 -20.90 -3.53 -8.27
N ILE A 36 -19.62 -3.73 -8.50
CA ILE A 36 -18.89 -4.85 -7.90
C ILE A 36 -18.73 -4.69 -6.38
N PRO A 37 -18.63 -5.80 -5.61
CA PRO A 37 -18.35 -5.72 -4.19
C PRO A 37 -17.01 -5.03 -3.88
N VAL A 38 -17.03 -4.04 -2.98
CA VAL A 38 -15.84 -3.35 -2.50
C VAL A 38 -15.68 -3.58 -1.00
N GLU A 39 -14.55 -4.14 -0.61
CA GLU A 39 -14.21 -4.34 0.80
C GLU A 39 -13.09 -3.39 1.23
N LYS A 40 -13.32 -2.67 2.34
CA LYS A 40 -12.35 -1.75 2.92
C LYS A 40 -11.73 -2.36 4.17
N SER A 41 -10.41 -2.22 4.31
CA SER A 41 -9.74 -2.64 5.53
C SER A 41 -8.65 -1.64 5.93
N TRP A 42 -8.61 -1.28 7.22
CA TRP A 42 -7.54 -0.47 7.78
C TRP A 42 -6.17 -1.17 7.65
N ARG A 43 -6.16 -2.50 7.56
CA ARG A 43 -4.94 -3.29 7.36
C ARG A 43 -4.27 -3.00 6.02
N LEU A 44 -4.98 -2.43 5.04
CA LEU A 44 -4.42 -1.95 3.77
C LEU A 44 -3.97 -0.49 3.82
N ASN A 45 -4.10 0.21 4.96
CA ASN A 45 -3.62 1.58 5.08
C ASN A 45 -2.12 1.70 4.79
N GLU A 46 -1.70 2.90 4.41
CA GLU A 46 -0.27 3.24 4.32
C GLU A 46 0.42 3.07 5.68
N LYS A 47 1.72 2.84 5.66
CA LYS A 47 2.58 2.84 6.83
C LYS A 47 2.29 4.05 7.72
N HIS A 48 2.17 3.84 9.02
CA HIS A 48 1.98 4.93 9.96
C HIS A 48 3.34 5.56 10.33
N TYR A 49 3.50 6.82 9.95
CA TYR A 49 4.77 7.52 10.11
C TYR A 49 5.01 8.14 11.51
N GLY A 50 4.24 7.75 12.52
CA GLY A 50 4.42 8.21 13.89
C GLY A 50 4.40 9.73 14.01
N GLN A 51 5.38 10.31 14.71
CA GLN A 51 5.48 11.76 14.91
C GLN A 51 5.72 12.54 13.60
N LEU A 52 6.10 11.88 12.52
CA LEU A 52 6.25 12.53 11.19
C LEU A 52 4.90 12.73 10.49
N GLN A 53 3.82 12.13 10.99
CA GLN A 53 2.50 12.21 10.40
C GLN A 53 2.01 13.67 10.33
N GLY A 54 1.64 14.13 9.13
CA GLY A 54 1.14 15.48 8.88
C GLY A 54 2.22 16.57 8.76
N LEU A 55 3.49 16.24 8.96
CA LEU A 55 4.60 17.16 8.69
C LEU A 55 5.01 17.09 7.21
N ASN A 56 5.38 18.21 6.64
CA ASN A 56 6.01 18.21 5.32
C ASN A 56 7.48 17.75 5.39
N LYS A 57 8.05 17.36 4.24
CA LYS A 57 9.43 16.84 4.17
C LYS A 57 10.45 17.86 4.72
N ALA A 58 10.32 19.14 4.35
CA ALA A 58 11.28 20.19 4.75
C ALA A 58 11.25 20.45 6.26
N GLU A 59 10.06 20.52 6.87
CA GLU A 59 9.90 20.67 8.33
C GLU A 59 10.48 19.48 9.08
N THR A 60 10.28 18.27 8.55
CA THR A 60 10.80 17.04 9.14
C THR A 60 12.32 17.00 9.07
N ALA A 61 12.89 17.33 7.91
CA ALA A 61 14.34 17.37 7.71
C ALA A 61 15.00 18.46 8.59
N ALA A 62 14.38 19.63 8.72
CA ALA A 62 14.85 20.69 9.59
C ALA A 62 14.86 20.29 11.08
N LYS A 63 13.90 19.47 11.50
CA LYS A 63 13.76 19.03 12.91
C LYS A 63 14.67 17.86 13.28
N TYR A 64 14.81 16.88 12.38
CA TYR A 64 15.45 15.60 12.70
C TYR A 64 16.73 15.32 11.88
N GLY A 65 17.04 16.15 10.89
CA GLY A 65 18.10 15.93 9.93
C GLY A 65 17.65 15.04 8.76
N GLU A 66 18.18 15.33 7.56
CA GLU A 66 17.81 14.60 6.33
C GLU A 66 18.15 13.11 6.40
N GLU A 67 19.33 12.77 6.91
CA GLU A 67 19.80 11.39 7.04
C GLU A 67 18.86 10.55 7.92
N GLN A 68 18.46 11.07 9.07
CA GLN A 68 17.56 10.36 9.97
C GLN A 68 16.18 10.19 9.36
N VAL A 69 15.66 11.18 8.66
CA VAL A 69 14.37 11.11 7.95
C VAL A 69 14.42 10.07 6.83
N LEU A 70 15.53 10.01 6.10
CA LEU A 70 15.74 9.01 5.06
C LEU A 70 15.74 7.57 5.65
N ILE A 71 16.44 7.37 6.77
CA ILE A 71 16.45 6.09 7.50
C ILE A 71 15.00 5.66 7.85
N TRP A 72 14.23 6.54 8.47
CA TRP A 72 12.83 6.23 8.85
C TRP A 72 11.90 5.95 7.65
N ARG A 73 12.18 6.55 6.52
CA ARG A 73 11.38 6.36 5.31
C ARG A 73 11.75 5.08 4.55
N ARG A 74 13.04 4.74 4.54
CA ARG A 74 13.59 3.71 3.64
C ARG A 74 14.00 2.43 4.33
N SER A 75 14.31 2.42 5.64
CA SER A 75 14.71 1.19 6.33
C SER A 75 13.55 0.19 6.44
N TYR A 76 13.92 -1.08 6.51
CA TYR A 76 12.96 -2.17 6.65
C TYR A 76 12.34 -2.23 8.06
N ASP A 77 13.16 -2.12 9.11
CA ASP A 77 12.79 -2.40 10.50
C ASP A 77 12.90 -1.20 11.46
N ILE A 78 13.32 -0.02 10.97
CA ILE A 78 13.43 1.17 11.80
C ILE A 78 12.19 2.05 11.61
N ALA A 79 11.37 2.13 12.67
CA ALA A 79 10.19 2.99 12.68
C ALA A 79 10.53 4.43 13.16
N PRO A 80 9.80 5.45 12.70
CA PRO A 80 9.82 6.78 13.31
C PRO A 80 9.36 6.73 14.77
N HIS A 81 9.61 7.78 15.54
CA HIS A 81 9.10 7.89 16.91
C HIS A 81 7.58 7.77 16.96
N ALA A 82 7.09 6.93 17.87
CA ALA A 82 5.65 6.74 18.06
C ALA A 82 4.94 8.02 18.52
N LEU A 83 3.70 8.19 18.10
CA LEU A 83 2.81 9.20 18.70
C LEU A 83 2.57 8.88 20.17
N ALA A 84 2.43 9.91 20.99
CA ALA A 84 1.96 9.76 22.37
C ALA A 84 0.52 9.20 22.38
N GLU A 85 0.12 8.61 23.49
CA GLU A 85 -1.23 8.03 23.60
C GLU A 85 -2.32 9.07 23.48
N ASP A 86 -2.08 10.26 23.98
CA ASP A 86 -2.97 11.42 23.99
C ASP A 86 -2.78 12.36 22.78
N ASP A 87 -1.86 12.04 21.86
CA ASP A 87 -1.68 12.85 20.66
C ASP A 87 -2.96 12.83 19.82
N PRO A 88 -3.52 13.99 19.43
CA PRO A 88 -4.77 14.06 18.67
C PRO A 88 -4.69 13.40 17.29
N ARG A 89 -3.49 13.12 16.76
CA ARG A 89 -3.26 12.41 15.50
C ARG A 89 -3.28 10.89 15.69
N ASN A 90 -3.40 10.39 16.92
CA ASN A 90 -3.47 8.96 17.19
C ASN A 90 -4.74 8.38 16.53
N PRO A 91 -4.63 7.32 15.71
CA PRO A 91 -5.77 6.73 15.00
C PRO A 91 -6.95 6.35 15.89
N ARG A 92 -6.73 6.02 17.15
CA ARG A 92 -7.79 5.69 18.13
C ARG A 92 -8.84 6.81 18.31
N PHE A 93 -8.51 8.04 17.97
CA PHE A 93 -9.46 9.18 18.08
C PHE A 93 -10.23 9.43 16.79
N GLU A 94 -9.95 8.67 15.72
CA GLU A 94 -10.65 8.81 14.45
C GLU A 94 -11.83 7.83 14.36
N ALA A 95 -13.03 8.33 14.10
CA ALA A 95 -14.27 7.55 14.04
C ALA A 95 -14.22 6.35 13.09
N ARG A 96 -13.41 6.40 12.03
CA ARG A 96 -13.26 5.28 11.08
C ARG A 96 -12.60 4.03 11.68
N TYR A 97 -12.02 4.13 12.89
CA TYR A 97 -11.38 3.02 13.59
C TYR A 97 -12.12 2.57 14.83
N ASN A 98 -13.34 3.07 15.08
CA ASN A 98 -14.10 2.75 16.30
C ASN A 98 -14.33 1.24 16.54
N GLU A 99 -14.33 0.44 15.47
CA GLU A 99 -14.50 -1.02 15.55
C GLU A 99 -13.16 -1.78 15.63
N VAL A 100 -12.05 -1.06 15.61
CA VAL A 100 -10.71 -1.66 15.70
C VAL A 100 -10.21 -1.54 17.14
N PRO A 101 -9.76 -2.65 17.77
CA PRO A 101 -9.18 -2.55 19.12
C PRO A 101 -7.99 -1.59 19.15
N ASP A 102 -7.93 -0.72 20.14
CA ASP A 102 -6.86 0.29 20.30
C ASP A 102 -5.45 -0.34 20.25
N ALA A 103 -5.31 -1.56 20.77
CA ALA A 103 -4.04 -2.28 20.80
C ALA A 103 -3.56 -2.73 19.40
N GLU A 104 -4.45 -2.77 18.41
CA GLU A 104 -4.11 -3.12 17.03
C GLU A 104 -3.77 -1.88 16.19
N LEU A 105 -4.16 -0.70 16.64
CA LEU A 105 -3.93 0.54 15.89
C LEU A 105 -2.48 1.02 16.07
N PRO A 106 -1.72 1.19 14.96
CA PRO A 106 -0.34 1.60 15.05
C PRO A 106 -0.20 3.07 15.43
N ARG A 107 0.71 3.38 16.36
CA ARG A 107 1.15 4.74 16.64
C ARG A 107 2.42 5.13 15.89
N THR A 108 3.07 4.13 15.29
CA THR A 108 4.17 4.22 14.33
C THR A 108 4.38 2.85 13.70
N GLU A 109 4.97 2.80 12.53
CA GLU A 109 5.33 1.55 11.84
C GLU A 109 6.66 1.70 11.11
N SER A 110 7.47 0.66 11.13
CA SER A 110 8.46 0.35 10.12
C SER A 110 7.79 -0.33 8.91
N LEU A 111 8.54 -0.61 7.84
CA LEU A 111 8.01 -1.42 6.74
C LEU A 111 7.68 -2.85 7.21
N LYS A 112 8.51 -3.42 8.08
CA LYS A 112 8.28 -4.73 8.71
C LYS A 112 6.95 -4.78 9.46
N ASP A 113 6.68 -3.80 10.33
CA ASP A 113 5.43 -3.72 11.09
C ASP A 113 4.22 -3.61 10.15
N THR A 114 4.34 -2.81 9.09
CA THR A 114 3.31 -2.67 8.05
C THR A 114 3.01 -4.01 7.38
N ILE A 115 4.03 -4.78 7.04
CA ILE A 115 3.90 -6.12 6.45
C ILE A 115 3.22 -7.08 7.43
N GLU A 116 3.66 -7.11 8.69
CA GLU A 116 3.07 -7.94 9.74
C GLU A 116 1.58 -7.65 9.94
N ARG A 117 1.16 -6.38 9.82
CA ARG A 117 -0.24 -5.96 9.88
C ARG A 117 -1.07 -6.42 8.68
N ILE A 118 -0.50 -6.42 7.49
CA ILE A 118 -1.20 -6.74 6.25
C ILE A 118 -1.34 -8.24 6.05
N MET A 119 -0.33 -9.03 6.37
CA MET A 119 -0.25 -10.44 6.03
C MET A 119 -1.41 -11.29 6.55
N PRO A 120 -1.95 -11.12 7.75
CA PRO A 120 -3.16 -11.83 8.16
C PRO A 120 -4.36 -11.56 7.26
N TYR A 121 -4.56 -10.29 6.86
CA TYR A 121 -5.66 -9.91 5.98
C TYR A 121 -5.46 -10.43 4.55
N TRP A 122 -4.25 -10.35 4.03
CA TRP A 122 -3.91 -10.95 2.74
C TRP A 122 -4.19 -12.44 2.73
N LYS A 123 -3.62 -13.19 3.67
CA LYS A 123 -3.70 -14.65 3.71
C LYS A 123 -5.09 -15.21 4.02
N CYS A 124 -5.84 -14.52 4.87
CA CYS A 124 -7.13 -15.03 5.35
C CYS A 124 -8.34 -14.45 4.62
N VAL A 125 -8.19 -13.31 3.92
CA VAL A 125 -9.30 -12.63 3.26
C VAL A 125 -9.07 -12.46 1.77
N ILE A 126 -7.99 -11.76 1.34
CA ILE A 126 -7.82 -11.43 -0.09
C ILE A 126 -7.45 -12.68 -0.90
N PHE A 127 -6.35 -13.34 -0.53
CA PHE A 127 -5.81 -14.46 -1.29
C PHE A 127 -6.78 -15.64 -1.47
N PRO A 128 -7.58 -16.05 -0.46
CA PRO A 128 -8.57 -17.11 -0.65
C PRO A 128 -9.66 -16.78 -1.66
N ASN A 129 -9.99 -15.50 -1.87
CA ASN A 129 -10.98 -15.10 -2.86
C ASN A 129 -10.51 -15.31 -4.32
N LEU A 130 -9.21 -15.45 -4.57
CA LEU A 130 -8.69 -15.85 -5.89
C LEU A 130 -9.16 -17.25 -6.33
N LYS A 131 -9.63 -18.09 -5.41
CA LYS A 131 -10.22 -19.40 -5.76
C LYS A 131 -11.59 -19.31 -6.41
N THR A 132 -12.29 -18.22 -6.24
CA THR A 132 -13.69 -18.04 -6.65
C THR A 132 -13.92 -16.82 -7.53
N ALA A 133 -12.90 -16.02 -7.71
CA ALA A 133 -12.90 -14.84 -8.54
C ALA A 133 -11.84 -14.98 -9.64
N ASP A 134 -12.17 -14.56 -10.84
CA ASP A 134 -11.21 -14.56 -11.95
C ASP A 134 -10.24 -13.39 -11.81
N GLU A 135 -10.73 -12.21 -11.42
CA GLU A 135 -9.91 -11.00 -11.26
C GLU A 135 -10.27 -10.22 -9.98
N LEU A 136 -9.24 -9.92 -9.18
CA LEU A 136 -9.35 -9.09 -7.99
C LEU A 136 -8.55 -7.79 -8.15
N LEU A 137 -9.13 -6.66 -7.75
CA LEU A 137 -8.47 -5.37 -7.71
C LEU A 137 -8.10 -4.98 -6.28
N VAL A 138 -6.83 -4.62 -6.04
CA VAL A 138 -6.36 -4.08 -4.77
C VAL A 138 -5.81 -2.67 -4.99
N VAL A 139 -6.51 -1.66 -4.46
CA VAL A 139 -6.07 -0.25 -4.52
C VAL A 139 -5.67 0.20 -3.11
N ALA A 140 -4.36 0.36 -2.91
CA ALA A 140 -3.81 0.67 -1.61
C ALA A 140 -2.66 1.69 -1.70
N HIS A 141 -1.55 1.47 -1.01
CA HIS A 141 -0.46 2.45 -0.87
C HIS A 141 0.90 1.79 -1.09
N GLY A 142 1.93 2.61 -1.35
CA GLY A 142 3.26 2.13 -1.68
C GLY A 142 3.78 1.10 -0.68
N ASN A 143 3.79 1.39 0.63
CA ASN A 143 4.33 0.45 1.61
C ASN A 143 3.40 -0.77 1.84
N SER A 144 2.08 -0.59 1.81
CA SER A 144 1.16 -1.72 1.95
C SER A 144 1.25 -2.69 0.76
N LEU A 145 1.31 -2.16 -0.47
CA LEU A 145 1.48 -3.00 -1.67
C LEU A 145 2.85 -3.68 -1.71
N ARG A 146 3.92 -2.99 -1.31
CA ARG A 146 5.27 -3.60 -1.18
C ARG A 146 5.26 -4.81 -0.25
N GLY A 147 4.46 -4.79 0.82
CA GLY A 147 4.30 -5.94 1.70
C GLY A 147 3.70 -7.16 1.00
N ILE A 148 2.67 -6.97 0.21
CA ILE A 148 2.04 -8.04 -0.59
C ILE A 148 3.02 -8.56 -1.64
N ILE A 149 3.69 -7.67 -2.37
CA ILE A 149 4.66 -8.01 -3.41
C ILE A 149 5.84 -8.79 -2.83
N LYS A 150 6.38 -8.33 -1.69
CA LYS A 150 7.45 -9.04 -0.97
C LYS A 150 7.06 -10.48 -0.66
N HIS A 151 5.83 -10.68 -0.19
CA HIS A 151 5.33 -12.01 0.12
C HIS A 151 5.19 -12.88 -1.13
N LEU A 152 4.58 -12.37 -2.19
CA LEU A 152 4.33 -13.10 -3.44
C LEU A 152 5.61 -13.48 -4.18
N LYS A 153 6.59 -12.58 -4.20
CA LYS A 153 7.85 -12.76 -4.96
C LYS A 153 9.00 -13.25 -4.09
N HIS A 154 8.80 -13.52 -2.81
CA HIS A 154 9.84 -13.92 -1.87
C HIS A 154 11.05 -12.97 -1.82
N ILE A 155 10.79 -11.67 -1.98
CA ILE A 155 11.84 -10.63 -1.95
C ILE A 155 12.45 -10.56 -0.55
N SER A 156 13.77 -10.45 -0.47
CA SER A 156 14.49 -10.31 0.81
C SER A 156 14.20 -8.97 1.51
N ASP A 157 14.61 -8.85 2.78
CA ASP A 157 14.45 -7.62 3.56
C ASP A 157 15.31 -6.48 3.00
N ASP A 158 16.48 -6.81 2.47
CA ASP A 158 17.38 -5.83 1.86
C ASP A 158 16.89 -5.36 0.48
N GLU A 159 16.32 -6.26 -0.31
CA GLU A 159 15.84 -5.92 -1.65
C GLU A 159 14.55 -5.10 -1.63
N ILE A 160 13.64 -5.37 -0.67
CA ILE A 160 12.33 -4.70 -0.63
C ILE A 160 12.43 -3.19 -0.43
N VAL A 161 13.48 -2.71 0.24
CA VAL A 161 13.69 -1.27 0.48
C VAL A 161 14.00 -0.50 -0.81
N HIS A 162 14.46 -1.20 -1.83
CA HIS A 162 14.77 -0.65 -3.15
C HIS A 162 13.64 -0.77 -4.17
N LEU A 163 12.59 -1.53 -3.85
CA LEU A 163 11.44 -1.65 -4.74
C LEU A 163 10.64 -0.34 -4.76
N ASN A 164 10.56 0.30 -5.90
CA ASN A 164 9.66 1.42 -6.15
C ASN A 164 8.39 0.92 -6.84
N LEU A 165 7.27 1.57 -6.54
CA LEU A 165 5.99 1.32 -7.20
C LEU A 165 5.53 2.64 -7.80
N PRO A 166 5.55 2.80 -9.13
CA PRO A 166 5.07 4.01 -9.78
C PRO A 166 3.60 4.27 -9.43
N THR A 167 3.28 5.52 -9.14
CA THR A 167 1.92 5.92 -8.78
C THR A 167 0.98 5.74 -9.98
N ALA A 168 -0.20 5.15 -9.73
CA ALA A 168 -1.25 4.92 -10.75
C ALA A 168 -0.86 4.00 -11.91
N VAL A 169 0.20 3.22 -11.79
CA VAL A 169 0.53 2.15 -12.73
C VAL A 169 0.06 0.81 -12.16
N PRO A 170 -0.85 0.08 -12.83
CA PRO A 170 -1.27 -1.23 -12.37
C PRO A 170 -0.11 -2.23 -12.40
N TYR A 171 0.02 -3.04 -11.33
CA TYR A 171 0.94 -4.16 -11.27
C TYR A 171 0.12 -5.45 -11.23
N VAL A 172 0.27 -6.27 -12.24
CA VAL A 172 -0.50 -7.49 -12.46
C VAL A 172 0.24 -8.70 -11.93
N PHE A 173 -0.48 -9.60 -11.27
CA PHE A 173 -0.02 -10.92 -10.85
C PHE A 173 -0.93 -11.97 -11.43
N GLU A 174 -0.38 -12.93 -12.15
CA GLU A 174 -1.10 -14.07 -12.73
C GLU A 174 -0.79 -15.33 -11.92
N PHE A 175 -1.83 -16.10 -11.61
CA PHE A 175 -1.73 -17.33 -10.82
C PHE A 175 -2.27 -18.51 -11.62
N ASP A 176 -1.74 -19.72 -11.35
CA ASP A 176 -2.32 -20.97 -11.86
C ASP A 176 -3.50 -21.43 -10.98
N ASP A 177 -4.13 -22.56 -11.37
CA ASP A 177 -5.28 -23.13 -10.68
C ASP A 177 -4.97 -23.56 -9.22
N GLU A 178 -3.68 -23.82 -8.92
CA GLU A 178 -3.18 -24.11 -7.57
C GLU A 178 -2.80 -22.84 -6.78
N LEU A 179 -3.01 -21.65 -7.36
CA LEU A 179 -2.63 -20.33 -6.84
C LEU A 179 -1.12 -20.13 -6.66
N ASN A 180 -0.31 -20.77 -7.48
CA ASN A 180 1.09 -20.42 -7.59
C ASN A 180 1.25 -19.20 -8.50
N LEU A 181 2.09 -18.26 -8.13
CA LEU A 181 2.42 -17.12 -8.96
C LEU A 181 3.17 -17.58 -10.21
N THR A 182 2.62 -17.32 -11.40
CA THR A 182 3.20 -17.71 -12.68
C THR A 182 3.86 -16.55 -13.42
N LYS A 183 3.32 -15.34 -13.24
CA LYS A 183 3.82 -14.15 -13.93
C LYS A 183 3.50 -12.88 -13.14
N ASP A 184 4.35 -11.89 -13.26
CA ASP A 184 4.10 -10.55 -12.73
C ASP A 184 4.69 -9.47 -13.65
N TYR A 185 3.97 -8.36 -13.80
CA TYR A 185 4.40 -7.25 -14.65
C TYR A 185 3.65 -5.96 -14.35
N PHE A 186 4.28 -4.82 -14.64
CA PHE A 186 3.58 -3.55 -14.74
C PHE A 186 2.80 -3.47 -16.04
N LEU A 187 1.55 -3.02 -15.95
CA LEU A 187 0.71 -2.82 -17.12
C LEU A 187 1.00 -1.45 -17.74
N GLY A 188 1.48 -1.43 -18.98
CA GLY A 188 1.80 -0.21 -19.72
C GLY A 188 3.10 -0.30 -20.50
N ASP A 189 3.49 0.80 -21.11
CA ASP A 189 4.74 0.90 -21.86
C ASP A 189 5.94 0.88 -20.92
N PRO A 190 6.92 -0.03 -21.10
CA PRO A 190 8.09 -0.13 -20.23
C PRO A 190 8.96 1.15 -20.19
N GLU A 191 9.01 1.91 -21.28
CA GLU A 191 9.79 3.15 -21.35
C GLU A 191 9.11 4.26 -20.54
N GLU A 192 7.79 4.39 -20.65
CA GLU A 192 7.00 5.32 -19.84
C GLU A 192 7.06 4.98 -18.35
N ILE A 193 6.96 3.69 -18.00
CA ILE A 193 7.08 3.21 -16.64
C ILE A 193 8.47 3.51 -16.07
N CYS A 194 9.53 3.31 -16.86
CA CYS A 194 10.90 3.63 -16.46
C CYS A 194 11.07 5.12 -16.14
N LEU A 195 10.46 6.02 -16.92
CA LEU A 195 10.47 7.46 -16.66
C LEU A 195 9.74 7.82 -15.35
N LEU A 196 8.61 7.16 -15.06
CA LEU A 196 7.88 7.35 -13.80
C LEU A 196 8.70 6.85 -12.59
N TYR A 197 9.43 5.76 -12.72
CA TYR A 197 10.36 5.28 -11.67
C TYR A 197 11.40 6.34 -11.29
N THR A 198 11.95 7.04 -12.28
CA THR A 198 12.99 8.06 -12.04
C THR A 198 12.41 9.34 -11.45
N SER A 199 11.19 9.73 -11.83
CA SER A 199 10.51 10.92 -11.28
C SER A 199 10.05 10.72 -9.85
N ASP A 200 9.41 9.59 -9.52
CA ASP A 200 8.97 9.26 -8.16
C ASP A 200 10.17 9.09 -7.19
N ALA A 201 11.29 8.56 -7.68
CA ALA A 201 12.52 8.49 -6.91
C ALA A 201 13.13 9.87 -6.62
N ALA A 202 12.99 10.84 -7.53
CA ALA A 202 13.43 12.21 -7.32
C ALA A 202 12.54 12.95 -6.30
N ASP A 203 11.23 12.72 -6.30
CA ASP A 203 10.30 13.28 -5.32
C ASP A 203 10.51 12.74 -3.90
N ASP A 204 11.09 11.56 -3.75
CA ASP A 204 11.49 11.03 -2.45
C ASP A 204 12.80 11.63 -1.92
N LEU A 205 13.58 12.29 -2.78
CA LEU A 205 14.86 12.95 -2.45
C LEU A 205 14.72 14.47 -2.27
N THR A 206 13.60 15.07 -2.70
CA THR A 206 13.27 16.49 -2.53
C THR A 206 12.09 16.68 -1.58
#